data_926634cab2b60bda85b7675e7207f85c
#
_entry.id   926634cab2b60bda85b7675e7207f85c
#
_cell.length_a   1.000
_cell.length_b   1.000
_cell.length_c   1.000
_cell.angle_alpha   90.00
_cell.angle_beta   90.00
_cell.angle_gamma   90.00
#
_symmetry.space_group_name_H-M   'P 1'
#
loop_
_entity.id
_entity.type
_entity.pdbx_description
1 polymer ?
#
loop_
_entity_poly.entity_id
_entity_poly.type
_entity_poly.pdbx_seq_one_letter_code
_entity_poly.pdbx_strand_id
1 'polypeptide(L)'
;MIGTIKHKGLRLYEKNDRSGIRPDLVDKAQKILSALEASDSPEDMALPMFRFHPLTGDRRGTYSLTVKANWRVTFRFHNAAAYDVNLEDYR
;
A
#
# COMPACT_ATOMS: atom_id res chain seq x y z
N MET A 1 7.10 5.46 7.25
CA MET A 1 8.16 5.63 6.25
C MET A 1 8.08 4.52 5.21
N ILE A 2 8.30 4.85 3.95
CA ILE A 2 8.30 3.86 2.87
C ILE A 2 9.75 3.51 2.53
N GLY A 3 10.11 2.23 2.65
CA GLY A 3 11.45 1.74 2.34
C GLY A 3 11.59 1.37 0.87
N THR A 4 10.74 0.46 0.36
CA THR A 4 10.77 0.04 -1.04
C THR A 4 9.38 -0.08 -1.61
N ILE A 5 9.24 0.18 -2.91
CA ILE A 5 7.99 0.05 -3.64
C ILE A 5 8.20 -0.92 -4.79
N LYS A 6 7.41 -1.98 -4.83
CA LYS A 6 7.52 -3.03 -5.84
C LYS A 6 6.78 -2.67 -7.13
N HIS A 7 5.61 -2.05 -7.02
CA HIS A 7 4.78 -1.71 -8.16
C HIS A 7 5.34 -0.52 -8.92
N LYS A 8 5.54 -0.67 -10.23
CA LYS A 8 6.12 0.39 -11.05
C LYS A 8 5.29 1.67 -11.04
N GLY A 9 3.97 1.55 -11.14
CA GLY A 9 3.09 2.72 -11.14
C GLY A 9 3.18 3.51 -9.85
N LEU A 10 3.29 2.83 -8.70
CA LEU A 10 3.45 3.51 -7.42
C LEU A 10 4.81 4.21 -7.32
N ARG A 11 5.87 3.61 -7.89
CA ARG A 11 7.18 4.26 -7.92
C ARG A 11 7.15 5.51 -8.79
N LEU A 12 6.45 5.45 -9.92
CA LEU A 12 6.29 6.63 -10.78
C LEU A 12 5.51 7.72 -10.08
N TYR A 13 4.48 7.34 -9.32
CA TYR A 13 3.68 8.31 -8.57
C TYR A 13 4.54 9.07 -7.55
N GLU A 14 5.47 8.41 -6.90
CA GLU A 14 6.40 9.06 -5.97
C GLU A 14 7.23 10.15 -6.66
N LYS A 15 7.36 10.07 -7.99
CA LYS A 15 8.06 11.05 -8.80
C LYS A 15 7.10 11.99 -9.53
N ASN A 16 5.86 12.09 -9.03
CA ASN A 16 4.79 12.92 -9.59
C ASN A 16 4.29 12.47 -10.97
N ASP A 17 4.48 11.20 -11.32
CA ASP A 17 3.98 10.63 -12.57
C ASP A 17 2.86 9.65 -12.26
N ARG A 18 1.63 10.02 -12.62
CA ARG A 18 0.43 9.23 -12.34
C ARG A 18 0.06 8.23 -13.43
N SER A 19 0.82 8.18 -14.51
CA SER A 19 0.45 7.39 -15.70
C SER A 19 0.42 5.89 -15.45
N GLY A 20 1.13 5.39 -14.42
CA GLY A 20 1.17 3.98 -14.10
C GLY A 20 0.09 3.47 -13.17
N ILE A 21 -0.88 4.33 -12.78
CA ILE A 21 -1.97 3.96 -11.89
C ILE A 21 -3.30 4.30 -12.56
N ARG A 22 -4.27 3.37 -12.49
CA ARG A 22 -5.61 3.65 -13.03
C ARG A 22 -6.15 4.93 -12.39
N PRO A 23 -6.76 5.82 -13.20
CA PRO A 23 -7.24 7.11 -12.66
C PRO A 23 -8.21 6.98 -11.50
N ASP A 24 -9.06 5.96 -11.48
CA ASP A 24 -10.03 5.75 -10.41
C ASP A 24 -9.40 5.27 -9.10
N LEU A 25 -8.12 4.89 -9.12
CA LEU A 25 -7.41 4.43 -7.92
C LEU A 25 -6.47 5.49 -7.35
N VAL A 26 -6.19 6.55 -8.11
CA VAL A 26 -5.14 7.51 -7.74
C VAL A 26 -5.41 8.18 -6.40
N ASP A 27 -6.63 8.68 -6.18
CA ASP A 27 -6.93 9.44 -4.96
C ASP A 27 -6.71 8.60 -3.70
N LYS A 28 -7.21 7.38 -3.69
CA LYS A 28 -7.07 6.54 -2.50
C LYS A 28 -5.66 5.98 -2.36
N ALA A 29 -5.01 5.67 -3.49
CA ALA A 29 -3.61 5.25 -3.46
C ALA A 29 -2.74 6.35 -2.86
N GLN A 30 -3.00 7.61 -3.21
CA GLN A 30 -2.31 8.76 -2.64
C GLN A 30 -2.47 8.82 -1.12
N LYS A 31 -3.69 8.64 -0.64
CA LYS A 31 -3.97 8.66 0.80
C LYS A 31 -3.21 7.54 1.51
N ILE A 32 -3.19 6.36 0.91
CA ILE A 32 -2.50 5.21 1.46
C ILE A 32 -0.99 5.45 1.50
N LEU A 33 -0.40 5.92 0.42
CA LEU A 33 1.04 6.20 0.38
C LEU A 33 1.44 7.27 1.39
N SER A 34 0.62 8.32 1.52
CA SER A 34 0.89 9.37 2.51
C SER A 34 0.83 8.83 3.93
N ALA A 35 -0.15 7.97 4.21
CA ALA A 35 -0.28 7.37 5.53
C ALA A 35 0.89 6.41 5.82
N LEU A 36 1.31 5.62 4.83
CA LEU A 36 2.46 4.73 4.99
C LEU A 36 3.74 5.52 5.26
N GLU A 37 3.93 6.64 4.57
CA GLU A 37 5.12 7.47 4.79
C GLU A 37 5.15 8.02 6.21
N ALA A 38 3.99 8.33 6.79
CA ALA A 38 3.90 8.86 8.14
C ALA A 38 3.86 7.78 9.22
N SER A 39 3.74 6.50 8.85
CA SER A 39 3.55 5.42 9.82
C SER A 39 4.87 4.93 10.41
N ASP A 40 4.82 4.51 11.67
CA ASP A 40 5.95 3.89 12.38
C ASP A 40 5.70 2.42 12.66
N SER A 41 4.47 1.96 12.51
CA SER A 41 4.10 0.56 12.73
C SER A 41 2.97 0.16 11.78
N PRO A 42 2.78 -1.15 11.51
CA PRO A 42 1.67 -1.59 10.65
C PRO A 42 0.31 -1.15 11.20
N GLU A 43 0.15 -1.13 12.51
CA GLU A 43 -1.12 -0.79 13.15
C GLU A 43 -1.53 0.66 12.91
N ASP A 44 -0.59 1.53 12.56
CA ASP A 44 -0.91 2.90 12.18
C ASP A 44 -1.78 2.94 10.92
N MET A 45 -1.80 1.86 10.14
CA MET A 45 -2.61 1.74 8.93
C MET A 45 -3.99 1.13 9.20
N ALA A 46 -4.30 0.80 10.45
CA ALA A 46 -5.58 0.19 10.82
C ALA A 46 -6.70 1.24 10.91
N LEU A 47 -6.87 2.02 9.85
CA LEU A 47 -7.93 3.00 9.74
C LEU A 47 -9.15 2.36 9.08
N PRO A 48 -10.37 2.69 9.53
CA PRO A 48 -11.58 2.05 8.99
C PRO A 48 -11.67 2.11 7.47
N MET A 49 -11.26 3.23 6.87
CA MET A 49 -11.36 3.43 5.42
C MET A 49 -10.40 2.54 4.62
N PHE A 50 -9.36 1.99 5.25
CA PHE A 50 -8.36 1.20 4.56
C PHE A 50 -8.61 -0.30 4.66
N ARG A 51 -9.46 -0.73 5.57
CA ARG A 51 -9.74 -2.16 5.82
C ARG A 51 -8.44 -2.96 6.00
N PHE A 52 -7.60 -2.49 6.89
CA PHE A 52 -6.32 -3.12 7.21
C PHE A 52 -6.51 -4.59 7.55
N HIS A 53 -5.73 -5.46 6.90
CA HIS A 53 -5.87 -6.89 7.07
C HIS A 53 -4.51 -7.60 6.97
N PRO A 54 -4.03 -8.25 8.05
CA PRO A 54 -2.84 -9.08 7.96
C PRO A 54 -3.14 -10.32 7.11
N LEU A 55 -2.24 -10.69 6.22
CA LEU A 55 -2.39 -11.89 5.40
C LEU A 55 -1.84 -13.10 6.14
N THR A 56 -2.34 -14.29 5.77
CA THR A 56 -1.95 -15.55 6.40
C THR A 56 -1.38 -16.51 5.36
N GLY A 57 -0.96 -17.71 5.81
CA GLY A 57 -0.41 -18.72 4.92
C GLY A 57 0.92 -18.29 4.33
N ASP A 58 1.06 -18.48 3.03
CA ASP A 58 2.31 -18.17 2.32
C ASP A 58 2.66 -16.68 2.35
N ARG A 59 1.69 -15.82 2.66
CA ARG A 59 1.88 -14.39 2.68
C ARG A 59 1.95 -13.83 4.10
N ARG A 60 2.19 -14.67 5.08
CA ARG A 60 2.36 -14.22 6.46
C ARG A 60 3.43 -13.15 6.53
N GLY A 61 3.17 -12.09 7.28
CA GLY A 61 4.08 -10.95 7.38
C GLY A 61 3.78 -9.86 6.38
N THR A 62 2.82 -10.09 5.48
CA THR A 62 2.34 -9.09 4.53
C THR A 62 0.99 -8.58 5.02
N TYR A 63 0.77 -7.28 4.85
CA TYR A 63 -0.50 -6.62 5.21
C TYR A 63 -1.17 -6.10 3.95
N SER A 64 -2.49 -6.02 3.96
CA SER A 64 -3.24 -5.48 2.82
C SER A 64 -4.15 -4.34 3.25
N LEU A 65 -4.32 -3.39 2.34
CA LEU A 65 -5.23 -2.25 2.49
C LEU A 65 -6.11 -2.22 1.25
N THR A 66 -7.42 -2.05 1.44
CA THR A 66 -8.34 -1.99 0.32
C THR A 66 -8.29 -0.63 -0.35
N VAL A 67 -8.08 -0.60 -1.66
CA VAL A 67 -8.17 0.62 -2.46
C VAL A 67 -9.57 0.78 -3.01
N LYS A 68 -10.00 -0.16 -3.86
CA LYS A 68 -11.33 -0.13 -4.47
C LYS A 68 -11.63 -1.53 -5.02
N ALA A 69 -12.81 -2.06 -4.74
CA ALA A 69 -13.22 -3.40 -5.20
C ALA A 69 -12.15 -4.44 -4.84
N ASN A 70 -11.56 -5.10 -5.84
CA ASN A 70 -10.52 -6.11 -5.61
C ASN A 70 -9.11 -5.54 -5.51
N TRP A 71 -8.95 -4.24 -5.74
CA TRP A 71 -7.62 -3.64 -5.72
C TRP A 71 -7.14 -3.43 -4.29
N ARG A 72 -5.93 -3.89 -4.02
CA ARG A 72 -5.29 -3.82 -2.69
C ARG A 72 -3.90 -3.24 -2.80
N VAL A 73 -3.53 -2.43 -1.81
CA VAL A 73 -2.12 -2.11 -1.58
C VAL A 73 -1.62 -3.11 -0.54
N THR A 74 -0.55 -3.82 -0.88
CA THR A 74 0.08 -4.78 0.03
C THR A 74 1.48 -4.31 0.39
N PHE A 75 1.91 -4.63 1.59
CA PHE A 75 3.23 -4.20 2.06
C PHE A 75 3.70 -5.08 3.21
N ARG A 76 5.00 -5.05 3.43
CA ARG A 76 5.63 -5.64 4.61
C ARG A 76 6.16 -4.51 5.47
N PHE A 77 6.42 -4.79 6.74
CA PHE A 77 6.90 -3.76 7.66
C PHE A 77 8.12 -4.27 8.43
N HIS A 78 9.16 -3.44 8.52
CA HIS A 78 10.38 -3.79 9.24
C HIS A 78 11.10 -2.51 9.65
N ASN A 79 11.57 -2.45 10.90
CA ASN A 79 12.31 -1.30 11.43
C ASN A 79 11.62 0.04 11.15
N ALA A 80 10.31 0.09 11.42
CA ALA A 80 9.50 1.30 11.27
C ALA A 80 9.35 1.76 9.82
N ALA A 81 9.56 0.87 8.85
CA ALA A 81 9.41 1.20 7.43
C ALA A 81 8.59 0.15 6.70
N ALA A 82 7.82 0.59 5.69
CA ALA A 82 7.06 -0.29 4.82
C ALA A 82 7.91 -0.71 3.64
N TYR A 83 7.91 -2.02 3.34
CA TYR A 83 8.70 -2.59 2.26
C TYR A 83 7.82 -3.34 1.28
N ASP A 84 8.30 -3.49 0.05
CA ASP A 84 7.61 -4.22 -1.02
C ASP A 84 6.18 -3.72 -1.21
N VAL A 85 6.01 -2.41 -1.15
CA VAL A 85 4.69 -1.79 -1.35
C VAL A 85 4.25 -2.07 -2.78
N ASN A 86 3.10 -2.72 -2.92
CA ASN A 86 2.60 -3.18 -4.21
C ASN A 86 1.12 -2.84 -4.37
N LEU A 87 0.67 -2.78 -5.61
CA LEU A 87 -0.74 -2.60 -5.92
C LEU A 87 -1.18 -3.84 -6.68
N GLU A 88 -2.15 -4.59 -6.12
CA GLU A 88 -2.56 -5.89 -6.66
C GLU A 88 -4.06 -5.93 -6.91
N ASP A 89 -4.44 -6.59 -8.00
CA ASP A 89 -5.84 -6.96 -8.25
C ASP A 89 -6.06 -8.30 -7.56
N TYR A 90 -6.60 -8.26 -6.37
CA TYR A 90 -6.71 -9.42 -5.49
C TYR A 90 -8.08 -10.08 -5.68
N ARG A 91 -8.15 -11.06 -6.53
CA ARG A 91 -9.38 -11.83 -6.79
C ARG A 91 -9.36 -13.19 -6.11
#